data_ab06a4bbe864f06dc023c5b36a534d9e
#
_entry.id   ab06a4bbe864f06dc023c5b36a534d9e
#
_cell.length_a   1.000
_cell.length_b   1.000
_cell.length_c   1.000
_cell.angle_alpha   90.00
_cell.angle_beta   90.00
_cell.angle_gamma   90.00
#
_symmetry.space_group_name_H-M   'P 1'
#
loop_
_entity.id
_entity.type
_entity.pdbx_description
1 polymer ?
#
loop_
_entity_poly.entity_id
_entity_poly.type
_entity_poly.pdbx_seq_one_letter_code
_entity_poly.pdbx_strand_id
1 'polypeptide(L)'
;DEVLMAKIPHASFTTDTNTCNLADGLEQRYDMNALNSREKEVFNKLNGIGKNESILLAQAYDEMMGHQYANTQQRLYTTSGLLNKEFDYLANEWSTKSKQSNKVKVFGMKGEYNTDTAGIIDYKNDAYGMAYVHEDETFKLGANTGWYAGVVHNTFNFKDIGESKEETTIGKLGIFKTTTFDNNGSLKWKISGEGMLGYSEMNRRFLVVDEIFGANSTYTSYGLALRNELSKEIRLSERTSLKPYGSIDIEYGRYGNIKEETGEVRLEVKGNDYYSIKPEVGIEYKYKQPMFVRTNLTASIGIAYENELGKVNDADNKARVAYTNADYFNLRGEKEDRKGNVKGDLKLGIENSRIGFTLDLGYDTKGENLRGGLGIRVIY
;
A
#
# COMPACT_ATOMS: atom_id res chain seq x y z
N ASP A 1 -18.00 -54.99 23.84
CA ASP A 1 -17.59 -54.40 22.54
C ASP A 1 -17.17 -52.94 22.78
N GLU A 2 -15.88 -52.67 22.89
CA GLU A 2 -15.35 -51.31 22.91
C GLU A 2 -15.44 -50.76 21.48
N VAL A 3 -16.29 -49.77 21.29
CA VAL A 3 -16.33 -49.02 20.05
C VAL A 3 -15.22 -47.96 20.13
N LEU A 4 -14.08 -48.20 19.50
CA LEU A 4 -13.02 -47.24 19.33
C LEU A 4 -13.45 -46.24 18.25
N MET A 5 -13.87 -45.06 18.64
CA MET A 5 -14.09 -43.93 17.74
C MET A 5 -12.75 -43.23 17.52
N ALA A 6 -12.20 -43.35 16.34
CA ALA A 6 -11.03 -42.59 15.92
C ALA A 6 -11.48 -41.40 15.08
N LYS A 7 -11.00 -40.22 15.46
CA LYS A 7 -11.18 -38.99 14.67
C LYS A 7 -10.41 -39.12 13.35
N ILE A 8 -11.03 -38.77 12.23
CA ILE A 8 -10.34 -38.69 10.93
C ILE A 8 -9.48 -37.43 10.92
N PRO A 9 -8.19 -37.52 10.60
CA PRO A 9 -7.31 -36.35 10.51
C PRO A 9 -7.84 -35.31 9.54
N HIS A 10 -7.70 -34.02 9.87
CA HIS A 10 -8.14 -32.91 9.01
C HIS A 10 -7.51 -32.94 7.63
N ALA A 11 -6.24 -33.35 7.52
CA ALA A 11 -5.52 -33.47 6.26
C ALA A 11 -6.16 -34.49 5.29
N SER A 12 -6.90 -35.47 5.78
CA SER A 12 -7.56 -36.49 4.95
C SER A 12 -8.68 -35.92 4.06
N PHE A 13 -9.15 -34.70 4.32
CA PHE A 13 -10.21 -34.03 3.56
C PHE A 13 -9.67 -32.98 2.58
N THR A 14 -8.35 -32.90 2.40
CA THR A 14 -7.69 -31.90 1.54
C THR A 14 -7.29 -32.52 0.21
N THR A 15 -7.31 -31.70 -0.84
CA THR A 15 -6.98 -32.11 -2.21
C THR A 15 -5.71 -31.48 -2.75
N ASP A 16 -5.17 -30.47 -2.08
CA ASP A 16 -3.95 -29.77 -2.47
C ASP A 16 -2.96 -29.65 -1.30
N THR A 17 -1.69 -29.43 -1.65
CA THR A 17 -0.60 -29.36 -0.67
C THR A 17 -0.75 -28.21 0.32
N ASN A 18 -1.19 -27.04 -0.13
CA ASN A 18 -1.36 -25.86 0.74
C ASN A 18 -2.41 -26.11 1.81
N THR A 19 -3.57 -26.60 1.40
CA THR A 19 -4.66 -26.93 2.34
C THR A 19 -4.27 -28.07 3.25
N CYS A 20 -3.52 -29.04 2.75
CA CYS A 20 -2.99 -30.15 3.55
C CYS A 20 -2.06 -29.64 4.67
N ASN A 21 -1.15 -28.74 4.36
CA ASN A 21 -0.22 -28.17 5.33
C ASN A 21 -0.96 -27.33 6.40
N LEU A 22 -1.97 -26.57 6.00
CA LEU A 22 -2.87 -25.90 6.97
C LEU A 22 -3.56 -26.92 7.88
N ALA A 23 -4.15 -27.95 7.30
CA ALA A 23 -4.88 -28.98 8.05
C ALA A 23 -3.98 -29.75 9.03
N ASP A 24 -2.75 -30.02 8.65
CA ASP A 24 -1.75 -30.64 9.55
C ASP A 24 -1.46 -29.74 10.75
N GLY A 25 -1.29 -28.46 10.53
CA GLY A 25 -1.12 -27.48 11.60
C GLY A 25 -2.34 -27.39 12.53
N LEU A 26 -3.54 -27.45 11.98
CA LEU A 26 -4.77 -27.48 12.77
C LEU A 26 -4.83 -28.74 13.64
N GLU A 27 -4.43 -29.89 13.11
CA GLU A 27 -4.38 -31.13 13.85
C GLU A 27 -3.42 -31.06 15.04
N GLN A 28 -2.23 -30.54 14.82
CA GLN A 28 -1.24 -30.34 15.90
C GLN A 28 -1.77 -29.41 17.00
N ARG A 29 -2.45 -28.34 16.63
CA ARG A 29 -3.07 -27.43 17.61
C ARG A 29 -4.24 -28.07 18.36
N TYR A 30 -5.02 -28.88 17.69
CA TYR A 30 -6.11 -29.61 18.33
C TYR A 30 -5.63 -30.45 19.52
N ASP A 31 -4.54 -31.17 19.34
CA ASP A 31 -3.97 -32.03 20.37
C ASP A 31 -3.38 -31.26 21.55
N MET A 32 -2.92 -30.02 21.33
CA MET A 32 -2.32 -29.18 22.36
C MET A 32 -3.33 -28.37 23.19
N ASN A 33 -4.52 -28.14 22.67
CA ASN A 33 -5.49 -27.24 23.31
C ASN A 33 -6.30 -27.87 24.43
N ALA A 34 -6.57 -27.10 25.47
CA ALA A 34 -7.47 -27.48 26.53
C ALA A 34 -8.91 -27.62 26.01
N LEU A 35 -9.66 -28.55 26.56
CA LEU A 35 -11.04 -28.87 26.12
C LEU A 35 -12.01 -27.68 26.13
N ASN A 36 -11.79 -26.73 27.01
CA ASN A 36 -12.63 -25.53 27.20
C ASN A 36 -12.02 -24.25 26.65
N SER A 37 -10.96 -24.34 25.86
CA SER A 37 -10.36 -23.16 25.24
C SER A 37 -11.22 -22.63 24.09
N ARG A 38 -11.16 -21.33 23.84
CA ARG A 38 -11.84 -20.68 22.70
C ARG A 38 -11.38 -21.25 21.36
N GLU A 39 -10.07 -21.56 21.23
CA GLU A 39 -9.52 -22.20 20.03
C GLU A 39 -10.09 -23.62 19.84
N LYS A 40 -10.33 -24.35 20.92
CA LYS A 40 -10.97 -25.67 20.85
C LYS A 40 -12.39 -25.62 20.28
N GLU A 41 -13.10 -24.54 20.49
CA GLU A 41 -14.43 -24.32 19.89
C GLU A 41 -14.36 -24.32 18.35
N VAL A 42 -13.29 -23.75 17.76
CA VAL A 42 -13.07 -23.83 16.31
C VAL A 42 -13.03 -25.28 15.85
N PHE A 43 -12.24 -26.10 16.53
CA PHE A 43 -12.09 -27.52 16.18
C PHE A 43 -13.37 -28.31 16.41
N ASN A 44 -14.12 -28.00 17.45
CA ASN A 44 -15.42 -28.63 17.68
C ASN A 44 -16.42 -28.32 16.57
N LYS A 45 -16.41 -27.10 16.04
CA LYS A 45 -17.23 -26.74 14.88
C LYS A 45 -16.81 -27.50 13.62
N LEU A 46 -15.50 -27.61 13.37
CA LEU A 46 -14.98 -28.40 12.23
C LEU A 46 -15.35 -29.88 12.35
N ASN A 47 -15.24 -30.45 13.53
CA ASN A 47 -15.59 -31.86 13.78
C ASN A 47 -17.09 -32.13 13.67
N GLY A 48 -17.93 -31.11 13.84
CA GLY A 48 -19.38 -31.20 13.67
C GLY A 48 -19.86 -31.20 12.22
N ILE A 49 -18.98 -30.95 11.25
CA ILE A 49 -19.33 -30.95 9.83
C ILE A 49 -19.58 -32.37 9.34
N GLY A 50 -20.76 -32.62 8.74
CA GLY A 50 -21.15 -33.92 8.23
C GLY A 50 -20.41 -34.33 6.95
N LYS A 51 -20.38 -35.61 6.65
CA LYS A 51 -19.70 -36.14 5.44
C LYS A 51 -20.20 -35.54 4.12
N ASN A 52 -21.46 -35.13 4.08
CA ASN A 52 -22.08 -34.53 2.89
C ASN A 52 -21.89 -33.00 2.81
N GLU A 53 -21.21 -32.41 3.77
CA GLU A 53 -21.02 -30.95 3.92
C GLU A 53 -19.54 -30.56 3.65
N SER A 54 -18.87 -31.25 2.76
CA SER A 54 -17.45 -31.00 2.43
C SER A 54 -17.20 -29.56 1.95
N ILE A 55 -18.20 -28.88 1.39
CA ILE A 55 -18.13 -27.49 0.99
C ILE A 55 -17.92 -26.58 2.19
N LEU A 56 -18.59 -26.84 3.31
CA LEU A 56 -18.42 -26.04 4.54
C LEU A 56 -17.01 -26.21 5.13
N LEU A 57 -16.44 -27.40 5.04
CA LEU A 57 -15.09 -27.66 5.50
C LEU A 57 -14.05 -26.96 4.63
N ALA A 58 -14.22 -27.03 3.31
CA ALA A 58 -13.36 -26.33 2.36
C ALA A 58 -13.41 -24.81 2.56
N GLN A 59 -14.61 -24.25 2.79
CA GLN A 59 -14.78 -22.84 3.11
C GLN A 59 -14.08 -22.43 4.41
N ALA A 60 -14.21 -23.25 5.45
CA ALA A 60 -13.55 -22.98 6.73
C ALA A 60 -12.02 -23.01 6.59
N TYR A 61 -11.45 -23.92 5.84
CA TYR A 61 -10.02 -23.96 5.57
C TYR A 61 -9.57 -22.72 4.78
N ASP A 62 -10.29 -22.35 3.75
CA ASP A 62 -9.99 -21.17 2.96
C ASP A 62 -10.02 -19.88 3.80
N GLU A 63 -11.01 -19.73 4.65
CA GLU A 63 -11.13 -18.61 5.59
C GLU A 63 -9.96 -18.55 6.60
N MET A 64 -9.50 -19.68 7.08
CA MET A 64 -8.42 -19.79 8.07
C MET A 64 -7.02 -19.62 7.47
N MET A 65 -6.86 -19.70 6.15
CA MET A 65 -5.53 -19.65 5.51
C MET A 65 -4.82 -18.30 5.63
N GLY A 66 -5.54 -17.22 5.90
CA GLY A 66 -4.92 -15.90 6.05
C GLY A 66 -4.64 -15.21 4.72
N HIS A 67 -5.57 -15.25 3.78
CA HIS A 67 -5.47 -14.56 2.49
C HIS A 67 -5.26 -13.05 2.63
N GLN A 68 -5.57 -12.48 3.79
CA GLN A 68 -5.27 -11.09 4.13
C GLN A 68 -3.78 -10.77 4.01
N TYR A 69 -2.89 -11.75 4.23
CA TYR A 69 -1.44 -11.59 4.12
C TYR A 69 -0.90 -11.81 2.70
N ALA A 70 -1.72 -12.30 1.77
CA ALA A 70 -1.27 -12.60 0.41
C ALA A 70 -0.73 -11.37 -0.33
N ASN A 71 -1.32 -10.22 -0.11
CA ASN A 71 -1.00 -8.95 -0.77
C ASN A 71 -0.34 -7.92 0.17
N THR A 72 0.40 -8.37 1.16
CA THR A 72 1.09 -7.49 2.14
C THR A 72 2.04 -6.52 1.43
N GLN A 73 2.82 -6.97 0.48
CA GLN A 73 3.75 -6.14 -0.28
C GLN A 73 3.04 -5.03 -1.05
N GLN A 74 1.93 -5.35 -1.70
CA GLN A 74 1.13 -4.39 -2.44
C GLN A 74 0.59 -3.29 -1.52
N ARG A 75 0.09 -3.62 -0.33
CA ARG A 75 -0.40 -2.65 0.63
C ARG A 75 0.72 -1.74 1.18
N LEU A 76 1.88 -2.30 1.48
CA LEU A 76 3.06 -1.53 1.92
C LEU A 76 3.54 -0.58 0.82
N TYR A 77 3.66 -1.06 -0.40
CA TYR A 77 4.08 -0.27 -1.55
C TYR A 77 3.10 0.88 -1.85
N THR A 78 1.81 0.59 -1.84
CA THR A 78 0.77 1.61 -2.04
C THR A 78 0.82 2.68 -0.96
N THR A 79 0.94 2.29 0.30
CA THR A 79 1.02 3.24 1.42
C THR A 79 2.27 4.12 1.34
N SER A 80 3.42 3.52 1.03
CA SER A 80 4.67 4.25 0.76
C SER A 80 4.49 5.29 -0.35
N GLY A 81 3.82 4.91 -1.43
CA GLY A 81 3.58 5.77 -2.59
C GLY A 81 2.72 7.00 -2.32
N LEU A 82 1.88 6.98 -1.30
CA LEU A 82 1.06 8.13 -0.93
C LEU A 82 1.90 9.34 -0.52
N LEU A 83 2.95 9.14 0.25
CA LEU A 83 3.88 10.21 0.64
C LEU A 83 4.65 10.76 -0.55
N ASN A 84 5.03 9.93 -1.49
CA ASN A 84 5.79 10.36 -2.66
C ASN A 84 5.05 11.40 -3.49
N LYS A 85 3.75 11.19 -3.70
CA LYS A 85 2.88 12.14 -4.40
C LYS A 85 2.85 13.50 -3.70
N GLU A 86 2.78 13.49 -2.38
CA GLU A 86 2.73 14.71 -1.58
C GLU A 86 4.07 15.46 -1.57
N PHE A 87 5.18 14.75 -1.52
CA PHE A 87 6.51 15.36 -1.64
C PHE A 87 6.73 16.00 -3.01
N ASP A 88 6.34 15.32 -4.08
CA ASP A 88 6.45 15.87 -5.43
C ASP A 88 5.58 17.10 -5.60
N TYR A 89 4.38 17.09 -5.04
CA TYR A 89 3.49 18.25 -5.05
C TYR A 89 4.12 19.45 -4.35
N LEU A 90 4.64 19.30 -3.14
CA LEU A 90 5.28 20.36 -2.38
C LEU A 90 6.55 20.88 -3.07
N ALA A 91 7.34 20.00 -3.67
CA ALA A 91 8.59 20.38 -4.33
C ALA A 91 8.36 21.08 -5.69
N ASN A 92 7.36 20.65 -6.45
CA ASN A 92 7.19 21.05 -7.85
C ASN A 92 6.11 22.12 -8.06
N GLU A 93 5.05 22.08 -7.26
CA GLU A 93 3.86 22.90 -7.51
C GLU A 93 3.94 24.29 -6.90
N TRP A 94 4.77 24.47 -5.89
CA TRP A 94 4.87 25.74 -5.22
C TRP A 94 6.31 26.26 -5.18
N SER A 95 6.68 26.95 -6.20
CA SER A 95 7.96 27.64 -6.28
C SER A 95 7.92 28.95 -5.51
N THR A 96 8.78 29.10 -4.51
CA THR A 96 8.99 30.37 -3.81
C THR A 96 10.28 31.02 -4.33
N LYS A 97 10.32 32.35 -4.37
CA LYS A 97 11.52 33.12 -4.67
C LYS A 97 12.45 33.28 -3.47
N SER A 98 12.18 32.56 -2.40
CA SER A 98 12.99 32.58 -1.18
C SER A 98 14.22 31.69 -1.35
N LYS A 99 15.36 32.12 -0.82
CA LYS A 99 16.59 31.32 -0.81
C LYS A 99 16.43 29.99 -0.05
N GLN A 100 15.55 29.97 0.94
CA GLN A 100 15.17 28.80 1.70
C GLN A 100 13.65 28.75 1.75
N SER A 101 13.08 27.60 1.57
CA SER A 101 11.66 27.40 1.76
C SER A 101 11.37 26.16 2.57
N ASN A 102 10.37 26.27 3.43
CA ASN A 102 9.85 25.17 4.22
C ASN A 102 8.37 25.04 3.87
N LYS A 103 7.99 23.87 3.42
CA LYS A 103 6.63 23.59 2.95
C LYS A 103 6.08 22.40 3.71
N VAL A 104 4.87 22.51 4.20
CA VAL A 104 4.18 21.44 4.90
C VAL A 104 2.82 21.21 4.26
N LYS A 105 2.41 19.97 4.17
CA LYS A 105 1.10 19.57 3.69
C LYS A 105 0.52 18.51 4.61
N VAL A 106 -0.73 18.70 5.00
CA VAL A 106 -1.55 17.69 5.65
C VAL A 106 -2.53 17.17 4.60
N PHE A 107 -2.68 15.87 4.51
CA PHE A 107 -3.52 15.24 3.48
C PHE A 107 -4.37 14.11 4.05
N GLY A 108 -5.49 13.86 3.38
CA GLY A 108 -6.33 12.71 3.60
C GLY A 108 -6.70 12.07 2.26
N MET A 109 -6.89 10.76 2.25
CA MET A 109 -7.22 10.02 1.05
C MET A 109 -8.18 8.88 1.35
N LYS A 110 -9.10 8.63 0.43
CA LYS A 110 -9.91 7.41 0.39
C LYS A 110 -9.59 6.64 -0.87
N GLY A 111 -9.38 5.35 -0.74
CA GLY A 111 -9.09 4.46 -1.85
C GLY A 111 -9.91 3.18 -1.79
N GLU A 112 -9.94 2.48 -2.90
CA GLU A 112 -10.57 1.19 -3.04
C GLU A 112 -9.68 0.31 -3.94
N TYR A 113 -9.55 -0.94 -3.57
CA TYR A 113 -8.83 -1.94 -4.35
C TYR A 113 -9.76 -3.10 -4.64
N ASN A 114 -9.97 -3.36 -5.92
CA ASN A 114 -10.78 -4.45 -6.41
C ASN A 114 -9.96 -5.32 -7.36
N THR A 115 -10.12 -6.62 -7.26
CA THR A 115 -9.44 -7.59 -8.12
C THR A 115 -10.35 -8.76 -8.41
N ASP A 116 -10.20 -9.36 -9.58
CA ASP A 116 -10.90 -10.59 -9.96
C ASP A 116 -10.07 -11.84 -9.65
N THR A 117 -8.88 -11.68 -9.08
CA THR A 117 -7.99 -12.80 -8.76
C THR A 117 -8.52 -13.58 -7.56
N ALA A 118 -8.77 -14.87 -7.74
CA ALA A 118 -9.19 -15.76 -6.68
C ALA A 118 -8.13 -15.84 -5.57
N GLY A 119 -8.56 -15.83 -4.31
CA GLY A 119 -7.66 -15.87 -3.14
C GLY A 119 -7.06 -14.52 -2.74
N ILE A 120 -7.43 -13.45 -3.41
CA ILE A 120 -7.07 -12.08 -3.03
C ILE A 120 -8.31 -11.36 -2.53
N ILE A 121 -8.19 -10.73 -1.38
CA ILE A 121 -9.31 -10.03 -0.74
C ILE A 121 -9.26 -8.56 -1.12
N ASP A 122 -10.38 -8.06 -1.64
CA ASP A 122 -10.58 -6.64 -1.88
C ASP A 122 -10.59 -5.84 -0.58
N TYR A 123 -10.29 -4.55 -0.67
CA TYR A 123 -10.36 -3.67 0.49
C TYR A 123 -10.75 -2.24 0.10
N LYS A 124 -11.23 -1.51 1.08
CA LYS A 124 -11.28 -0.05 1.10
C LYS A 124 -10.23 0.47 2.05
N ASN A 125 -9.62 1.60 1.74
CA ASN A 125 -8.64 2.20 2.62
C ASN A 125 -8.89 3.68 2.81
N ASP A 126 -8.56 4.14 4.01
CA ASP A 126 -8.57 5.53 4.42
C ASP A 126 -7.18 5.87 4.95
N ALA A 127 -6.60 6.92 4.41
CA ALA A 127 -5.27 7.36 4.82
C ALA A 127 -5.27 8.84 5.18
N TYR A 128 -4.41 9.20 6.12
CA TYR A 128 -4.09 10.58 6.43
C TYR A 128 -2.61 10.69 6.80
N GLY A 129 -2.07 11.85 6.58
CA GLY A 129 -0.66 12.05 6.86
C GLY A 129 -0.22 13.48 6.72
N MET A 130 1.08 13.66 6.87
CA MET A 130 1.74 14.95 6.81
C MET A 130 3.04 14.79 6.04
N ALA A 131 3.31 15.73 5.16
CA ALA A 131 4.53 15.81 4.37
C ALA A 131 5.19 17.16 4.58
N TYR A 132 6.51 17.14 4.64
CA TYR A 132 7.35 18.30 4.80
C TYR A 132 8.48 18.29 3.78
N VAL A 133 8.76 19.42 3.14
CA VAL A 133 9.86 19.61 2.21
C VAL A 133 10.60 20.89 2.55
N HIS A 134 11.90 20.76 2.72
CA HIS A 134 12.83 21.88 2.84
C HIS A 134 13.64 21.99 1.56
N GLU A 135 13.70 23.19 0.99
CA GLU A 135 14.46 23.50 -0.22
C GLU A 135 15.43 24.65 0.02
N ASP A 136 16.65 24.47 -0.48
CA ASP A 136 17.66 25.53 -0.60
C ASP A 136 17.89 25.81 -2.09
N GLU A 137 17.62 27.05 -2.50
CA GLU A 137 17.89 27.47 -3.87
C GLU A 137 19.39 27.63 -4.12
N THR A 138 19.84 27.14 -5.25
CA THR A 138 21.25 27.30 -5.68
C THR A 138 21.42 28.52 -6.56
N PHE A 139 22.66 28.85 -6.93
CA PHE A 139 22.97 30.01 -7.78
C PHE A 139 22.34 29.92 -9.18
N LYS A 140 21.98 28.74 -9.65
CA LYS A 140 21.38 28.53 -10.96
C LYS A 140 19.85 28.54 -10.84
N LEU A 141 19.20 29.32 -11.70
CA LEU A 141 17.74 29.45 -11.70
C LEU A 141 17.06 28.07 -11.84
N GLY A 142 16.16 27.77 -10.90
CA GLY A 142 15.41 26.52 -10.85
C GLY A 142 16.18 25.31 -10.33
N ALA A 143 17.47 25.43 -10.04
CA ALA A 143 18.25 24.40 -9.40
C ALA A 143 18.15 24.53 -7.88
N ASN A 144 17.95 23.40 -7.19
CA ASN A 144 17.83 23.37 -5.74
C ASN A 144 18.35 22.05 -5.16
N THR A 145 18.55 22.08 -3.86
CA THR A 145 18.79 20.89 -3.04
C THR A 145 17.87 20.94 -1.84
N GLY A 146 17.57 19.81 -1.26
CA GLY A 146 16.74 19.79 -0.08
C GLY A 146 16.61 18.42 0.55
N TRP A 147 15.77 18.38 1.56
CA TRP A 147 15.38 17.15 2.22
C TRP A 147 13.87 17.16 2.49
N TYR A 148 13.33 16.01 2.70
CA TYR A 148 11.92 15.83 2.98
C TYR A 148 11.69 14.75 4.02
N ALA A 149 10.61 14.89 4.75
CA ALA A 149 10.16 13.91 5.73
C ALA A 149 8.63 13.87 5.74
N GLY A 150 8.10 12.73 6.08
CA GLY A 150 6.66 12.60 6.19
C GLY A 150 6.25 11.33 6.92
N VAL A 151 4.98 11.33 7.32
CA VAL A 151 4.34 10.20 7.96
C VAL A 151 2.95 10.02 7.37
N VAL A 152 2.56 8.78 7.17
CA VAL A 152 1.23 8.41 6.69
C VAL A 152 0.69 7.25 7.53
N HIS A 153 -0.58 7.36 7.90
CA HIS A 153 -1.33 6.29 8.53
C HIS A 153 -2.43 5.84 7.56
N ASN A 154 -2.47 4.56 7.26
CA ASN A 154 -3.41 3.97 6.31
C ASN A 154 -4.17 2.82 6.97
N THR A 155 -5.48 2.88 6.92
CA THR A 155 -6.37 1.86 7.44
C THR A 155 -7.00 1.10 6.29
N PHE A 156 -6.78 -0.21 6.26
CA PHE A 156 -7.35 -1.13 5.28
C PHE A 156 -8.52 -1.88 5.91
N ASN A 157 -9.70 -1.70 5.34
CA ASN A 157 -10.89 -2.45 5.70
C ASN A 157 -11.14 -3.50 4.62
N PHE A 158 -10.88 -4.76 4.94
CA PHE A 158 -11.05 -5.85 3.99
C PHE A 158 -12.53 -6.15 3.76
N LYS A 159 -12.85 -6.52 2.53
CA LYS A 159 -14.20 -6.94 2.11
C LYS A 159 -14.38 -8.46 2.26
N ASP A 160 -13.81 -9.03 3.29
CA ASP A 160 -14.02 -10.42 3.67
C ASP A 160 -15.23 -10.57 4.59
N ILE A 161 -15.64 -11.81 4.83
CA ILE A 161 -16.83 -12.09 5.67
C ILE A 161 -16.61 -11.60 7.09
N GLY A 162 -15.40 -11.73 7.62
CA GLY A 162 -15.05 -11.32 8.98
C GLY A 162 -14.84 -9.82 9.14
N GLU A 163 -14.79 -9.06 8.05
CA GLU A 163 -14.43 -7.64 8.07
C GLU A 163 -13.08 -7.39 8.76
N SER A 164 -12.06 -8.09 8.29
CA SER A 164 -10.69 -7.91 8.78
C SER A 164 -10.18 -6.49 8.55
N LYS A 165 -9.26 -6.05 9.40
CA LYS A 165 -8.72 -4.69 9.37
C LYS A 165 -7.22 -4.70 9.56
N GLU A 166 -6.51 -3.87 8.79
CA GLU A 166 -5.09 -3.60 8.99
C GLU A 166 -4.84 -2.11 9.08
N GLU A 167 -4.02 -1.70 10.02
CA GLU A 167 -3.57 -0.31 10.17
C GLU A 167 -2.06 -0.27 10.00
N THR A 168 -1.59 0.57 9.08
CA THR A 168 -0.16 0.72 8.77
C THR A 168 0.25 2.17 8.89
N THR A 169 1.33 2.43 9.62
CA THR A 169 1.96 3.73 9.71
C THR A 169 3.35 3.65 9.10
N ILE A 170 3.64 4.52 8.13
CA ILE A 170 4.95 4.60 7.48
C ILE A 170 5.51 6.00 7.65
N GLY A 171 6.76 6.09 8.10
CA GLY A 171 7.56 7.30 8.11
C GLY A 171 8.64 7.25 7.03
N LYS A 172 8.88 8.36 6.36
CA LYS A 172 9.92 8.53 5.33
C LYS A 172 10.82 9.72 5.61
N LEU A 173 12.08 9.56 5.24
CA LEU A 173 13.08 10.63 5.24
C LEU A 173 13.91 10.51 3.96
N GLY A 174 14.08 11.61 3.26
CA GLY A 174 14.82 11.62 2.00
C GLY A 174 15.56 12.93 1.74
N ILE A 175 16.41 12.88 0.73
CA ILE A 175 17.15 14.03 0.20
C ILE A 175 16.96 14.10 -1.32
N PHE A 176 17.03 15.30 -1.86
CA PHE A 176 16.92 15.49 -3.30
C PHE A 176 17.82 16.61 -3.83
N LYS A 177 18.08 16.55 -5.12
CA LYS A 177 18.76 17.59 -5.88
C LYS A 177 18.06 17.77 -7.22
N THR A 178 17.77 19.01 -7.58
CA THR A 178 17.27 19.39 -8.91
C THR A 178 18.35 20.17 -9.65
N THR A 179 18.66 19.72 -10.84
CA THR A 179 19.61 20.38 -11.75
C THR A 179 18.84 20.88 -12.97
N THR A 180 19.17 22.09 -13.43
CA THR A 180 18.61 22.67 -14.65
C THR A 180 19.64 22.67 -15.75
N PHE A 181 19.23 22.36 -16.99
CA PHE A 181 20.12 22.28 -18.15
C PHE A 181 20.04 23.47 -19.07
N ASP A 182 19.01 24.30 -18.91
CA ASP A 182 18.82 25.52 -19.72
C ASP A 182 18.91 26.79 -18.88
N ASN A 183 18.99 27.96 -19.55
CA ASN A 183 19.06 29.25 -18.87
C ASN A 183 17.74 29.69 -18.26
N ASN A 184 16.63 29.16 -18.71
CA ASN A 184 15.28 29.48 -18.23
C ASN A 184 14.87 28.64 -17.04
N GLY A 185 15.64 27.62 -16.66
CA GLY A 185 15.27 26.69 -15.61
C GLY A 185 14.06 25.80 -15.97
N SER A 186 13.76 25.64 -17.27
CA SER A 186 12.58 24.88 -17.73
C SER A 186 12.87 23.39 -17.91
N LEU A 187 14.09 23.02 -18.28
CA LEU A 187 14.52 21.63 -18.37
C LEU A 187 15.21 21.22 -17.09
N LYS A 188 14.58 20.32 -16.34
CA LYS A 188 15.01 19.92 -15.00
C LYS A 188 15.26 18.43 -14.90
N TRP A 189 16.29 18.07 -14.15
CA TRP A 189 16.55 16.73 -13.70
C TRP A 189 16.57 16.69 -12.19
N LYS A 190 15.66 15.93 -11.61
CA LYS A 190 15.53 15.72 -10.16
C LYS A 190 15.94 14.30 -9.80
N ILE A 191 16.86 14.18 -8.86
CA ILE A 191 17.24 12.90 -8.26
C ILE A 191 16.92 12.95 -6.77
N SER A 192 16.33 11.89 -6.23
CA SER A 192 16.05 11.76 -4.80
C SER A 192 16.34 10.37 -4.29
N GLY A 193 16.78 10.29 -3.05
CA GLY A 193 16.97 9.05 -2.32
C GLY A 193 16.26 9.11 -0.97
N GLU A 194 15.62 8.03 -0.57
CA GLU A 194 14.82 7.98 0.66
C GLU A 194 14.92 6.65 1.37
N GLY A 195 14.73 6.71 2.70
CA GLY A 195 14.51 5.55 3.55
C GLY A 195 13.13 5.59 4.17
N MET A 196 12.57 4.44 4.47
CA MET A 196 11.29 4.31 5.14
C MET A 196 11.31 3.27 6.26
N LEU A 197 10.49 3.51 7.28
CA LEU A 197 10.17 2.57 8.34
C LEU A 197 8.66 2.49 8.50
N GLY A 198 8.15 1.29 8.69
CA GLY A 198 6.72 1.03 8.84
C GLY A 198 6.41 0.15 10.04
N TYR A 199 5.22 0.36 10.59
CA TYR A 199 4.63 -0.45 11.64
C TYR A 199 3.18 -0.77 11.26
N SER A 200 2.82 -2.04 11.35
CA SER A 200 1.48 -2.52 10.95
C SER A 200 0.84 -3.35 12.06
N GLU A 201 -0.46 -3.18 12.20
CA GLU A 201 -1.31 -3.97 13.08
C GLU A 201 -2.40 -4.63 12.26
N MET A 202 -2.48 -5.97 12.30
CA MET A 202 -3.48 -6.76 11.60
C MET A 202 -4.46 -7.36 12.59
N ASN A 203 -5.74 -7.12 12.37
CA ASN A 203 -6.85 -7.81 13.02
C ASN A 203 -7.53 -8.68 11.97
N ARG A 204 -7.09 -9.94 11.90
CA ARG A 204 -7.63 -10.93 10.98
C ARG A 204 -8.86 -11.58 11.60
N ARG A 205 -9.95 -11.66 10.85
CA ARG A 205 -11.21 -12.28 11.26
C ARG A 205 -11.67 -13.27 10.19
N PHE A 206 -12.12 -14.41 10.60
CA PHE A 206 -12.48 -15.49 9.71
C PHE A 206 -13.71 -16.26 10.20
N LEU A 207 -14.54 -16.69 9.25
CA LEU A 207 -15.73 -17.47 9.50
C LEU A 207 -15.37 -18.96 9.60
N VAL A 208 -15.82 -19.59 10.67
CA VAL A 208 -15.79 -21.05 10.82
C VAL A 208 -17.21 -21.54 11.02
N VAL A 209 -17.79 -22.14 10.01
CA VAL A 209 -19.18 -22.65 9.95
C VAL A 209 -20.20 -21.51 10.12
N ASP A 210 -20.44 -21.07 11.33
CA ASP A 210 -21.49 -20.10 11.70
C ASP A 210 -20.99 -19.00 12.65
N GLU A 211 -19.70 -18.97 12.96
CA GLU A 211 -19.15 -18.04 13.94
C GLU A 211 -17.85 -17.40 13.44
N ILE A 212 -17.65 -16.12 13.76
CA ILE A 212 -16.45 -15.37 13.44
C ILE A 212 -15.45 -15.51 14.59
N PHE A 213 -14.25 -15.98 14.23
CA PHE A 213 -13.07 -16.03 15.09
C PHE A 213 -12.04 -15.02 14.59
N GLY A 214 -11.00 -14.78 15.37
CA GLY A 214 -9.99 -13.81 14.97
C GLY A 214 -8.62 -14.07 15.55
N ALA A 215 -7.62 -13.46 14.94
CA ALA A 215 -6.26 -13.44 15.41
C ALA A 215 -5.61 -12.09 15.09
N ASN A 216 -4.73 -11.61 15.96
CA ASN A 216 -4.09 -10.32 15.85
C ASN A 216 -2.58 -10.46 15.74
N SER A 217 -1.98 -9.61 14.94
CA SER A 217 -0.53 -9.52 14.79
C SER A 217 -0.06 -8.07 14.67
N THR A 218 1.20 -7.87 14.95
CA THR A 218 1.94 -6.65 14.63
C THR A 218 3.20 -7.01 13.88
N TYR A 219 3.62 -6.17 12.95
CA TYR A 219 4.86 -6.36 12.22
C TYR A 219 5.46 -5.05 11.78
N THR A 220 6.76 -5.08 11.51
CA THR A 220 7.53 -3.93 11.05
C THR A 220 7.97 -4.11 9.61
N SER A 221 8.21 -2.99 8.93
CA SER A 221 8.71 -2.94 7.58
C SER A 221 9.77 -1.85 7.42
N TYR A 222 10.62 -1.99 6.43
CA TYR A 222 11.59 -0.97 6.05
C TYR A 222 11.81 -0.98 4.55
N GLY A 223 12.35 0.09 4.03
CA GLY A 223 12.65 0.17 2.61
C GLY A 223 13.57 1.32 2.26
N LEU A 224 14.06 1.26 1.03
CA LEU A 224 14.90 2.28 0.40
C LEU A 224 14.35 2.55 -1.00
N ALA A 225 14.43 3.80 -1.44
CA ALA A 225 14.02 4.16 -2.79
C ALA A 225 14.96 5.20 -3.40
N LEU A 226 15.11 5.12 -4.72
CA LEU A 226 15.81 6.07 -5.54
C LEU A 226 14.89 6.48 -6.68
N ARG A 227 14.74 7.79 -6.91
CA ARG A 227 13.84 8.32 -7.93
C ARG A 227 14.54 9.33 -8.80
N ASN A 228 14.29 9.27 -10.10
CA ASN A 228 14.80 10.19 -11.10
C ASN A 228 13.67 10.69 -11.99
N GLU A 229 13.60 11.98 -12.21
CA GLU A 229 12.64 12.60 -13.11
C GLU A 229 13.33 13.64 -13.99
N LEU A 230 13.13 13.52 -15.30
CA LEU A 230 13.47 14.54 -16.27
C LEU A 230 12.19 15.19 -16.76
N SER A 231 12.08 16.50 -16.64
CA SER A 231 10.89 17.24 -17.00
C SER A 231 11.23 18.53 -17.74
N LYS A 232 10.30 18.95 -18.58
CA LYS A 232 10.38 20.27 -19.24
C LYS A 232 9.06 21.00 -19.07
N GLU A 233 9.12 22.25 -18.62
CA GLU A 233 7.97 23.11 -18.54
C GLU A 233 7.91 24.01 -19.78
N ILE A 234 6.81 23.91 -20.52
CA ILE A 234 6.54 24.67 -21.73
C ILE A 234 5.43 25.64 -21.43
N ARG A 235 5.73 26.93 -21.47
CA ARG A 235 4.71 27.97 -21.29
C ARG A 235 3.92 28.17 -22.57
N LEU A 236 2.61 27.89 -22.54
CA LEU A 236 1.72 28.06 -23.69
C LEU A 236 1.09 29.45 -23.74
N SER A 237 0.80 30.04 -22.57
CA SER A 237 0.25 31.38 -22.43
C SER A 237 0.62 31.94 -21.05
N GLU A 238 0.15 33.14 -20.72
CA GLU A 238 0.35 33.73 -19.39
C GLU A 238 -0.24 32.87 -18.25
N ARG A 239 -1.25 32.06 -18.55
CA ARG A 239 -2.02 31.30 -17.57
C ARG A 239 -1.88 29.79 -17.72
N THR A 240 -1.32 29.32 -18.82
CA THR A 240 -1.25 27.90 -19.14
C THR A 240 0.17 27.43 -19.38
N SER A 241 0.47 26.23 -18.92
CA SER A 241 1.73 25.54 -19.16
C SER A 241 1.51 24.05 -19.37
N LEU A 242 2.48 23.45 -20.06
CA LEU A 242 2.51 22.01 -20.34
C LEU A 242 3.82 21.44 -19.80
N LYS A 243 3.74 20.36 -19.03
CA LYS A 243 4.91 19.70 -18.45
C LYS A 243 4.97 18.25 -18.90
N PRO A 244 5.64 17.93 -20.00
CA PRO A 244 6.05 16.56 -20.30
C PRO A 244 7.16 16.12 -19.35
N TYR A 245 7.16 14.85 -18.95
CA TYR A 245 8.19 14.27 -18.10
C TYR A 245 8.39 12.79 -18.35
N GLY A 246 9.56 12.30 -17.98
CA GLY A 246 9.90 10.90 -17.89
C GLY A 246 10.59 10.63 -16.58
N SER A 247 10.27 9.52 -15.94
CA SER A 247 10.85 9.14 -14.65
C SER A 247 11.17 7.66 -14.57
N ILE A 248 12.08 7.31 -13.69
CA ILE A 248 12.36 5.94 -13.27
C ILE A 248 12.44 5.95 -11.75
N ASP A 249 11.57 5.17 -11.12
CA ASP A 249 11.53 4.98 -9.68
C ASP A 249 11.96 3.55 -9.35
N ILE A 250 12.90 3.42 -8.42
CA ILE A 250 13.38 2.14 -7.91
C ILE A 250 13.11 2.11 -6.41
N GLU A 251 12.38 1.12 -5.95
CA GLU A 251 12.07 0.93 -4.53
C GLU A 251 12.30 -0.51 -4.13
N TYR A 252 12.91 -0.70 -2.96
CA TYR A 252 13.02 -1.97 -2.27
C TYR A 252 12.36 -1.85 -0.91
N GLY A 253 11.51 -2.81 -0.56
CA GLY A 253 10.88 -2.87 0.74
C GLY A 253 10.84 -4.30 1.28
N ARG A 254 10.80 -4.42 2.59
CA ARG A 254 10.73 -5.71 3.29
C ARG A 254 9.91 -5.58 4.57
N TYR A 255 9.10 -6.58 4.84
CA TYR A 255 8.50 -6.77 6.17
C TYR A 255 9.14 -7.95 6.89
N GLY A 256 9.22 -7.85 8.21
CA GLY A 256 9.76 -8.90 9.06
C GLY A 256 8.78 -10.07 9.25
N ASN A 257 9.23 -11.12 9.93
CA ASN A 257 8.37 -12.25 10.26
C ASN A 257 7.15 -11.79 11.06
N ILE A 258 5.98 -12.30 10.68
CA ILE A 258 4.71 -12.02 11.32
C ILE A 258 4.33 -13.24 12.14
N LYS A 259 4.04 -13.03 13.42
CA LYS A 259 3.50 -14.06 14.31
C LYS A 259 2.27 -13.52 15.01
N GLU A 260 1.15 -14.12 14.75
CA GLU A 260 -0.09 -13.76 15.44
C GLU A 260 0.02 -14.18 16.90
N GLU A 261 -0.11 -13.23 17.81
CA GLU A 261 0.14 -13.45 19.24
C GLU A 261 -1.13 -13.74 20.03
N THR A 262 -2.24 -13.19 19.57
CA THR A 262 -3.53 -13.34 20.23
C THR A 262 -4.59 -13.88 19.27
N GLY A 263 -5.58 -14.56 19.78
CA GLY A 263 -6.70 -15.09 19.03
C GLY A 263 -6.67 -16.61 18.88
N GLU A 264 -7.56 -17.10 18.02
CA GLU A 264 -7.76 -18.51 17.71
C GLU A 264 -7.14 -18.83 16.35
N VAL A 265 -6.55 -20.03 16.22
CA VAL A 265 -5.90 -20.48 14.98
C VAL A 265 -4.92 -19.43 14.45
N ARG A 266 -3.93 -19.13 15.26
CA ARG A 266 -2.91 -18.13 14.95
C ARG A 266 -1.98 -18.61 13.85
N LEU A 267 -1.54 -17.69 12.99
CA LEU A 267 -0.63 -17.95 11.90
C LEU A 267 0.76 -17.34 12.14
N GLU A 268 1.76 -17.96 11.57
CA GLU A 268 3.08 -17.36 11.33
C GLU A 268 3.24 -17.11 9.84
N VAL A 269 3.70 -15.93 9.46
CA VAL A 269 4.03 -15.58 8.08
C VAL A 269 5.52 -15.23 8.02
N LYS A 270 6.25 -15.84 7.11
CA LYS A 270 7.67 -15.49 6.90
C LYS A 270 7.79 -14.09 6.34
N GLY A 271 8.76 -13.34 6.85
CA GLY A 271 9.15 -12.07 6.27
C GLY A 271 9.49 -12.22 4.79
N ASN A 272 9.10 -11.25 4.01
CA ASN A 272 9.34 -11.23 2.57
C ASN A 272 9.56 -9.80 2.09
N ASP A 273 10.00 -9.66 0.86
CA ASP A 273 10.35 -8.40 0.27
C ASP A 273 9.58 -8.14 -1.02
N TYR A 274 9.70 -6.92 -1.49
CA TYR A 274 9.30 -6.51 -2.83
C TYR A 274 10.35 -5.56 -3.41
N TYR A 275 10.42 -5.50 -4.71
CA TYR A 275 11.16 -4.47 -5.42
C TYR A 275 10.32 -3.93 -6.57
N SER A 276 10.45 -2.65 -6.82
CA SER A 276 9.80 -1.93 -7.90
C SER A 276 10.84 -1.26 -8.76
N ILE A 277 10.73 -1.45 -10.06
CA ILE A 277 11.46 -0.69 -11.08
C ILE A 277 10.40 -0.18 -12.03
N LYS A 278 10.08 1.11 -11.93
CA LYS A 278 8.91 1.66 -12.59
C LYS A 278 9.26 2.87 -13.43
N PRO A 279 9.54 2.67 -14.73
CA PRO A 279 9.58 3.77 -15.68
C PRO A 279 8.19 4.35 -15.94
N GLU A 280 8.13 5.66 -16.06
CA GLU A 280 6.91 6.40 -16.31
C GLU A 280 7.17 7.51 -17.33
N VAL A 281 6.21 7.72 -18.22
CA VAL A 281 6.16 8.89 -19.10
C VAL A 281 4.79 9.55 -18.93
N GLY A 282 4.77 10.85 -18.89
CA GLY A 282 3.53 11.57 -18.66
C GLY A 282 3.59 13.00 -19.16
N ILE A 283 2.42 13.60 -19.15
CA ILE A 283 2.23 15.00 -19.51
C ILE A 283 1.21 15.61 -18.57
N GLU A 284 1.48 16.82 -18.12
CA GLU A 284 0.62 17.57 -17.21
C GLU A 284 0.32 18.94 -17.82
N TYR A 285 -0.97 19.25 -17.90
CA TYR A 285 -1.47 20.55 -18.33
C TYR A 285 -1.88 21.34 -17.08
N LYS A 286 -1.32 22.54 -16.94
CA LYS A 286 -1.56 23.43 -15.79
C LYS A 286 -2.23 24.71 -16.23
N TYR A 287 -3.23 25.14 -15.45
CA TYR A 287 -3.93 26.40 -15.61
C TYR A 287 -3.93 27.16 -14.29
N LYS A 288 -3.63 28.46 -14.36
CA LYS A 288 -3.60 29.37 -13.21
C LYS A 288 -4.40 30.62 -13.50
N GLN A 289 -5.46 30.85 -12.74
CA GLN A 289 -6.34 32.01 -12.88
C GLN A 289 -6.17 32.92 -11.66
N PRO A 290 -5.64 34.15 -11.81
CA PRO A 290 -5.70 35.14 -10.76
C PRO A 290 -7.15 35.54 -10.47
N MET A 291 -7.56 35.57 -9.20
CA MET A 291 -8.93 35.88 -8.80
C MET A 291 -8.99 37.21 -8.01
N PHE A 292 -8.32 37.26 -6.89
CA PHE A 292 -8.24 38.43 -6.01
C PHE A 292 -6.79 38.82 -5.80
N VAL A 293 -6.54 39.87 -5.06
CA VAL A 293 -5.18 40.28 -4.72
C VAL A 293 -4.42 39.11 -4.09
N ARG A 294 -3.36 38.65 -4.77
CA ARG A 294 -2.48 37.55 -4.34
C ARG A 294 -3.13 36.18 -4.20
N THR A 295 -4.34 36.01 -4.73
CA THR A 295 -5.04 34.73 -4.72
C THR A 295 -5.16 34.18 -6.14
N ASN A 296 -4.85 32.91 -6.32
CA ASN A 296 -4.95 32.20 -7.60
C ASN A 296 -5.83 30.96 -7.46
N LEU A 297 -6.64 30.72 -8.46
CA LEU A 297 -7.26 29.44 -8.70
C LEU A 297 -6.36 28.63 -9.61
N THR A 298 -6.07 27.38 -9.24
CA THR A 298 -5.23 26.47 -10.01
C THR A 298 -6.00 25.24 -10.43
N ALA A 299 -5.74 24.76 -11.63
CA ALA A 299 -6.25 23.50 -12.12
C ALA A 299 -5.14 22.77 -12.88
N SER A 300 -5.05 21.46 -12.71
CA SER A 300 -4.15 20.66 -13.52
C SER A 300 -4.80 19.32 -13.89
N ILE A 301 -4.49 18.86 -15.10
CA ILE A 301 -4.88 17.56 -15.61
C ILE A 301 -3.60 16.86 -16.05
N GLY A 302 -3.38 15.66 -15.54
CA GLY A 302 -2.26 14.82 -15.90
C GLY A 302 -2.71 13.49 -16.48
N ILE A 303 -1.96 13.00 -17.45
CA ILE A 303 -2.06 11.65 -17.96
C ILE A 303 -0.66 11.06 -18.02
N ALA A 304 -0.53 9.81 -17.60
CA ALA A 304 0.75 9.13 -17.58
C ALA A 304 0.59 7.65 -17.90
N TYR A 305 1.65 7.08 -18.43
CA TYR A 305 1.81 5.64 -18.59
C TYR A 305 3.02 5.18 -17.79
N GLU A 306 2.82 4.18 -16.95
CA GLU A 306 3.89 3.53 -16.19
C GLU A 306 3.92 2.04 -16.45
N ASN A 307 5.10 1.45 -16.30
CA ASN A 307 5.27 0.01 -16.44
C ASN A 307 6.04 -0.54 -15.24
N GLU A 308 5.44 -1.49 -14.52
CA GLU A 308 6.09 -2.15 -13.39
C GLU A 308 6.98 -3.29 -13.90
N LEU A 309 8.29 -3.13 -13.81
CA LEU A 309 9.28 -4.14 -14.18
C LEU A 309 9.78 -4.96 -12.99
N GLY A 310 9.42 -4.55 -11.79
CA GLY A 310 9.75 -5.23 -10.55
C GLY A 310 8.73 -6.28 -10.14
N LYS A 311 8.79 -6.68 -8.89
CA LYS A 311 7.89 -7.66 -8.28
C LYS A 311 7.30 -7.08 -6.99
N VAL A 312 6.14 -6.44 -7.14
CA VAL A 312 5.36 -5.83 -6.04
C VAL A 312 4.13 -6.67 -5.72
N ASN A 313 3.44 -7.13 -6.76
CA ASN A 313 2.37 -8.11 -6.68
C ASN A 313 2.94 -9.51 -6.94
N ASP A 314 2.10 -10.52 -7.05
CA ASP A 314 2.50 -11.90 -7.37
C ASP A 314 3.61 -12.45 -6.46
N ALA A 315 3.71 -11.93 -5.25
CA ALA A 315 4.65 -12.42 -4.26
C ALA A 315 4.20 -13.75 -3.66
N ASP A 316 5.15 -14.60 -3.35
CA ASP A 316 4.91 -15.90 -2.74
C ASP A 316 5.17 -15.81 -1.24
N ASN A 317 4.16 -15.42 -0.47
CA ASN A 317 4.25 -15.39 0.98
C ASN A 317 4.01 -16.79 1.55
N LYS A 318 4.75 -17.12 2.59
CA LYS A 318 4.67 -18.43 3.24
C LYS A 318 4.14 -18.29 4.64
N ALA A 319 3.13 -19.08 4.94
CA ALA A 319 2.48 -19.10 6.24
C ALA A 319 2.32 -20.53 6.78
N ARG A 320 2.20 -20.65 8.07
CA ARG A 320 1.80 -21.88 8.75
C ARG A 320 1.02 -21.54 10.01
N VAL A 321 0.35 -22.55 10.56
CA VAL A 321 -0.27 -22.42 11.87
C VAL A 321 0.84 -22.22 12.91
N ALA A 322 0.75 -21.16 13.69
CA ALA A 322 1.74 -20.82 14.71
C ALA A 322 1.81 -21.87 15.82
N TYR A 323 2.95 -21.98 16.45
CA TYR A 323 3.22 -22.94 17.53
C TYR A 323 3.06 -24.41 17.11
N THR A 324 3.36 -24.70 15.87
CA THR A 324 3.36 -26.04 15.30
C THR A 324 4.65 -26.29 14.51
N ASN A 325 4.88 -27.55 14.14
CA ASN A 325 5.96 -27.96 13.23
C ASN A 325 5.43 -28.31 11.84
N ALA A 326 4.23 -27.85 11.49
CA ALA A 326 3.66 -28.06 10.17
C ALA A 326 4.48 -27.39 9.09
N ASP A 327 4.44 -27.92 7.89
CA ASP A 327 5.06 -27.29 6.73
C ASP A 327 4.33 -26.00 6.34
N TYR A 328 5.07 -25.06 5.77
CA TYR A 328 4.50 -23.83 5.28
C TYR A 328 3.64 -24.06 4.05
N PHE A 329 2.56 -23.30 3.94
CA PHE A 329 1.76 -23.20 2.73
C PHE A 329 1.95 -21.83 2.08
N ASN A 330 1.66 -21.73 0.79
CA ASN A 330 1.85 -20.52 0.02
C ASN A 330 0.59 -19.65 0.02
N LEU A 331 0.79 -18.36 0.28
CA LEU A 331 -0.20 -17.32 0.07
C LEU A 331 0.30 -16.44 -1.06
N ARG A 332 -0.16 -16.72 -2.26
CA ARG A 332 0.26 -16.01 -3.45
C ARG A 332 -0.51 -14.70 -3.59
N GLY A 333 0.23 -13.61 -3.85
CA GLY A 333 -0.34 -12.32 -4.16
C GLY A 333 -1.02 -12.29 -5.53
N GLU A 334 -1.57 -11.15 -5.89
CA GLU A 334 -2.26 -10.97 -7.16
C GLU A 334 -1.37 -11.30 -8.35
N LYS A 335 -1.88 -12.10 -9.28
CA LYS A 335 -1.16 -12.44 -10.49
C LYS A 335 -0.93 -11.21 -11.36
N GLU A 336 0.31 -10.99 -11.73
CA GLU A 336 0.70 -9.83 -12.52
C GLU A 336 0.57 -10.10 -14.02
N ASP A 337 -0.66 -10.12 -14.51
CA ASP A 337 -0.94 -10.31 -15.94
C ASP A 337 -0.73 -9.03 -16.75
N ARG A 338 -0.85 -7.87 -16.10
CA ARG A 338 -0.74 -6.56 -16.74
C ARG A 338 0.28 -5.69 -16.00
N LYS A 339 1.41 -5.42 -16.65
CA LYS A 339 2.48 -4.57 -16.11
C LYS A 339 2.27 -3.09 -16.41
N GLY A 340 1.62 -2.77 -17.52
CA GLY A 340 1.33 -1.40 -17.94
C GLY A 340 0.13 -0.82 -17.21
N ASN A 341 0.22 0.47 -16.85
CA ASN A 341 -0.81 1.21 -16.17
C ASN A 341 -0.95 2.61 -16.78
N VAL A 342 -2.17 3.00 -17.14
CA VAL A 342 -2.50 4.37 -17.52
C VAL A 342 -3.12 5.06 -16.33
N LYS A 343 -2.54 6.19 -15.95
CA LYS A 343 -3.00 7.02 -14.82
C LYS A 343 -3.56 8.34 -15.32
N GLY A 344 -4.62 8.81 -14.68
CA GLY A 344 -5.15 10.13 -14.88
C GLY A 344 -5.27 10.85 -13.54
N ASP A 345 -4.90 12.12 -13.49
CA ASP A 345 -5.00 12.98 -12.32
C ASP A 345 -5.70 14.28 -12.66
N LEU A 346 -6.58 14.71 -11.77
CA LEU A 346 -7.19 16.03 -11.78
C LEU A 346 -6.93 16.69 -10.45
N LYS A 347 -6.40 17.92 -10.48
CA LYS A 347 -6.16 18.73 -9.29
C LYS A 347 -6.84 20.07 -9.44
N LEU A 348 -7.52 20.51 -8.39
CA LEU A 348 -8.08 21.84 -8.25
C LEU A 348 -7.54 22.45 -6.98
N GLY A 349 -7.15 23.72 -7.04
CA GLY A 349 -6.58 24.42 -5.90
C GLY A 349 -6.94 25.88 -5.86
N ILE A 350 -6.91 26.43 -4.67
CA ILE A 350 -6.95 27.85 -4.40
C ILE A 350 -5.78 28.17 -3.49
N GLU A 351 -5.00 29.17 -3.86
CA GLU A 351 -3.77 29.48 -3.14
C GLU A 351 -3.48 30.98 -3.09
N ASN A 352 -2.83 31.39 -2.03
CA ASN A 352 -2.14 32.68 -1.94
C ASN A 352 -0.64 32.46 -1.70
N SER A 353 0.10 33.50 -1.35
CA SER A 353 1.55 33.41 -1.13
C SER A 353 1.97 32.52 0.06
N ARG A 354 1.05 32.14 0.95
CA ARG A 354 1.35 31.42 2.19
C ARG A 354 0.55 30.15 2.39
N ILE A 355 -0.70 30.12 1.97
CA ILE A 355 -1.63 29.02 2.23
C ILE A 355 -2.23 28.55 0.91
N GLY A 356 -2.38 27.25 0.75
CA GLY A 356 -3.09 26.63 -0.36
C GLY A 356 -3.98 25.49 0.10
N PHE A 357 -5.12 25.36 -0.58
CA PHE A 357 -6.05 24.24 -0.43
C PHE A 357 -6.13 23.51 -1.76
N THR A 358 -6.07 22.20 -1.73
CA THR A 358 -6.17 21.37 -2.93
C THR A 358 -7.17 20.25 -2.76
N LEU A 359 -7.86 19.97 -3.86
CA LEU A 359 -8.66 18.78 -4.07
C LEU A 359 -8.04 18.03 -5.24
N ASP A 360 -7.74 16.74 -5.07
CA ASP A 360 -7.22 15.92 -6.14
C ASP A 360 -8.01 14.63 -6.30
N LEU A 361 -8.15 14.22 -7.54
CA LEU A 361 -8.76 12.96 -7.95
C LEU A 361 -7.77 12.22 -8.83
N GLY A 362 -7.64 10.93 -8.63
CA GLY A 362 -6.79 10.08 -9.45
C GLY A 362 -7.48 8.78 -9.81
N TYR A 363 -7.20 8.30 -11.00
CA TYR A 363 -7.66 7.01 -11.48
C TYR A 363 -6.52 6.27 -12.15
N ASP A 364 -6.43 4.98 -11.94
CA ASP A 364 -5.52 4.10 -12.65
C ASP A 364 -6.25 2.88 -13.24
N THR A 365 -5.79 2.44 -14.41
CA THR A 365 -6.46 1.37 -15.17
C THR A 365 -6.02 -0.03 -14.74
N LYS A 366 -4.86 -0.16 -14.09
CA LYS A 366 -4.31 -1.46 -13.71
C LYS A 366 -5.12 -2.12 -12.60
N GLY A 367 -5.49 -1.37 -11.58
CA GLY A 367 -6.29 -1.85 -10.46
C GLY A 367 -7.70 -1.30 -10.41
N GLU A 368 -8.10 -0.53 -11.42
CA GLU A 368 -9.38 0.18 -11.44
C GLU A 368 -9.61 1.01 -10.17
N ASN A 369 -8.51 1.58 -9.64
CA ASN A 369 -8.53 2.35 -8.42
C ASN A 369 -8.94 3.79 -8.66
N LEU A 370 -9.92 4.24 -7.89
CA LEU A 370 -10.29 5.65 -7.79
C LEU A 370 -9.82 6.21 -6.45
N ARG A 371 -9.06 7.29 -6.48
CA ARG A 371 -8.55 7.95 -5.29
C ARG A 371 -8.97 9.41 -5.27
N GLY A 372 -9.30 9.90 -4.09
CA GLY A 372 -9.55 11.30 -3.84
C GLY A 372 -8.71 11.80 -2.68
N GLY A 373 -8.24 13.05 -2.75
CA GLY A 373 -7.42 13.66 -1.72
C GLY A 373 -7.82 15.11 -1.45
N LEU A 374 -7.63 15.52 -0.20
CA LEU A 374 -7.74 16.88 0.26
C LEU A 374 -6.41 17.28 0.88
N GLY A 375 -5.87 18.41 0.50
CA GLY A 375 -4.60 18.90 1.00
C GLY A 375 -4.65 20.37 1.43
N ILE A 376 -3.87 20.66 2.45
CA ILE A 376 -3.57 22.02 2.90
C ILE A 376 -2.06 22.15 2.92
N ARG A 377 -1.52 23.20 2.32
CA ARG A 377 -0.09 23.50 2.38
C ARG A 377 0.13 24.89 2.95
N VAL A 378 1.21 25.02 3.69
CA VAL A 378 1.63 26.26 4.32
C VAL A 378 3.11 26.50 4.01
N ILE A 379 3.43 27.72 3.61
CA ILE A 379 4.82 28.18 3.44
C ILE A 379 5.13 29.19 4.55
N TYR A 380 6.23 28.99 5.25
CA TYR A 380 6.70 29.88 6.32
C TYR A 380 8.20 30.11 6.25
#